data_caa8e17bdc7dacd7b544a2ed831a227b
#
_entry.id   caa8e17bdc7dacd7b544a2ed831a227b
#
_cell.length_a   1.000
_cell.length_b   1.000
_cell.length_c   1.000
_cell.angle_alpha   90.00
_cell.angle_beta   90.00
_cell.angle_gamma   90.00
#
_symmetry.space_group_name_H-M   'P 1'
#
loop_
_entity.id
_entity.type
_entity.pdbx_description
1 polymer ?
#
loop_
_entity_poly.entity_id
_entity_poly.type
_entity_poly.pdbx_seq_one_letter_code
_entity_poly.pdbx_strand_id
1 'polypeptide(L)'
;MSKVIIVGGGASGLMCALNSKTNLNEVTILERNSTPGKKILMSGNGRCNFYNDDQNINRYHSESTKINDLFLDSKRVLDFFKNLGVKYTVKNGYYYPYSNKSETINNTLINECEKKGIEIKCDYEVTSIKKEDDKFIINDEIEGDILVLSTGSMSGINYDNFYGYELLDSFNLNIVRPLPSLTKLVCDGSFFNKWNGIRTKAVVTSFNNDELIKEEEGEILLTDYGISGICVFNISRDIVKLLDDGKNASVKINFLEDFSIDELFNNDLTIKETLDRVLDEKLVDVILNKYHVLGNKKYEELNNEEKNNLRHGLYAFELNVVDYKDFKSSQVTQGGLSLDELNDNFEVNSVPNLFVIGELLDIDGDCGGYNLTSAFLTALKASDKIKEL
;
A
#
# COMPACT_ATOMS: atom_id res chain seq x y z
N MET A 1 19.77 31.27 11.59
CA MET A 1 19.11 30.04 11.97
C MET A 1 18.11 29.72 10.87
N SER A 2 18.33 28.67 10.11
CA SER A 2 17.44 28.34 8.98
C SER A 2 16.08 27.82 9.49
N LYS A 3 15.01 28.21 8.78
CA LYS A 3 13.63 27.77 9.09
C LYS A 3 13.23 26.65 8.14
N VAL A 4 12.99 25.46 8.70
CA VAL A 4 12.51 24.29 7.97
C VAL A 4 11.01 24.14 8.21
N ILE A 5 10.22 24.24 7.16
CA ILE A 5 8.77 24.06 7.20
C ILE A 5 8.43 22.70 6.57
N ILE A 6 7.70 21.88 7.30
CA ILE A 6 7.26 20.56 6.85
C ILE A 6 5.73 20.55 6.76
N VAL A 7 5.20 20.36 5.57
CA VAL A 7 3.75 20.28 5.33
C VAL A 7 3.31 18.83 5.39
N GLY A 8 2.52 18.49 6.41
CA GLY A 8 2.02 17.16 6.70
C GLY A 8 2.75 16.48 7.87
N GLY A 9 2.01 16.22 8.96
CA GLY A 9 2.48 15.52 10.16
C GLY A 9 2.25 14.00 10.10
N GLY A 10 2.42 13.39 8.92
CA GLY A 10 2.34 11.94 8.71
C GLY A 10 3.65 11.22 9.07
N ALA A 11 3.77 9.96 8.64
CA ALA A 11 4.94 9.12 8.90
C ALA A 11 6.26 9.77 8.44
N SER A 12 6.29 10.20 7.18
CA SER A 12 7.47 10.85 6.59
C SER A 12 7.75 12.21 7.22
N GLY A 13 6.73 13.05 7.45
CA GLY A 13 6.91 14.38 8.01
C GLY A 13 7.46 14.36 9.44
N LEU A 14 6.89 13.53 10.32
CA LEU A 14 7.37 13.38 11.70
C LEU A 14 8.82 12.85 11.74
N MET A 15 9.17 11.85 10.92
CA MET A 15 10.53 11.32 10.87
C MET A 15 11.51 12.35 10.29
N CYS A 16 11.14 13.07 9.23
CA CYS A 16 11.94 14.12 8.65
C CYS A 16 12.22 15.22 9.67
N ALA A 17 11.21 15.69 10.38
CA ALA A 17 11.34 16.71 11.42
C ALA A 17 12.34 16.28 12.51
N LEU A 18 12.18 15.06 13.03
CA LEU A 18 13.05 14.53 14.07
C LEU A 18 14.51 14.39 13.65
N ASN A 19 14.74 13.95 12.42
CA ASN A 19 16.09 13.70 11.93
C ASN A 19 16.76 14.97 11.38
N SER A 20 16.01 15.95 10.88
CA SER A 20 16.56 17.24 10.41
C SER A 20 16.84 18.27 11.51
N LYS A 21 16.20 18.13 12.71
CA LYS A 21 16.37 19.07 13.81
C LYS A 21 17.78 19.09 14.36
N THR A 22 18.39 20.27 14.34
CA THR A 22 19.72 20.60 14.92
C THR A 22 19.61 21.83 15.82
N ASN A 23 20.74 22.26 16.38
CA ASN A 23 20.82 23.53 17.13
C ASN A 23 20.90 24.76 16.19
N LEU A 24 21.05 24.53 14.88
CA LEU A 24 21.24 25.59 13.87
C LEU A 24 19.98 25.93 13.09
N ASN A 25 18.88 25.17 13.30
CA ASN A 25 17.63 25.37 12.58
C ASN A 25 16.41 25.36 13.50
N GLU A 26 15.33 25.98 13.03
CA GLU A 26 13.98 25.85 13.58
C GLU A 26 13.19 24.91 12.66
N VAL A 27 12.46 23.96 13.23
CA VAL A 27 11.64 23.02 12.48
C VAL A 27 10.20 23.14 12.94
N THR A 28 9.30 23.41 11.99
CA THR A 28 7.85 23.48 12.22
C THR A 28 7.12 22.54 11.30
N ILE A 29 6.21 21.74 11.85
CA ILE A 29 5.29 20.88 11.09
C ILE A 29 3.93 21.58 11.01
N LEU A 30 3.38 21.69 9.80
CA LEU A 30 2.04 22.18 9.53
C LEU A 30 1.14 20.99 9.22
N GLU A 31 0.20 20.68 10.12
CA GLU A 31 -0.72 19.53 9.99
C GLU A 31 -2.17 20.00 9.92
N ARG A 32 -2.88 19.66 8.87
CA ARG A 32 -4.28 20.08 8.68
C ARG A 32 -5.27 19.44 9.63
N ASN A 33 -4.95 18.26 10.15
CA ASN A 33 -5.81 17.58 11.11
C ASN A 33 -5.53 18.07 12.54
N SER A 34 -6.46 17.80 13.45
CA SER A 34 -6.31 18.08 14.88
C SER A 34 -5.23 17.22 15.57
N THR A 35 -4.78 16.14 14.92
CA THR A 35 -3.72 15.26 15.43
C THR A 35 -2.88 14.72 14.28
N PRO A 36 -1.54 14.66 14.43
CA PRO A 36 -0.66 14.09 13.41
C PRO A 36 -0.72 12.56 13.41
N GLY A 37 -0.26 11.96 12.30
CA GLY A 37 -0.05 10.51 12.19
C GLY A 37 -1.31 9.67 11.94
N LYS A 38 -2.42 10.24 11.49
CA LYS A 38 -3.68 9.49 11.28
C LYS A 38 -3.50 8.21 10.44
N LYS A 39 -2.72 8.24 9.35
CA LYS A 39 -2.47 7.04 8.53
C LYS A 39 -1.59 6.01 9.25
N ILE A 40 -0.67 6.43 10.14
CA ILE A 40 0.08 5.49 10.98
C ILE A 40 -0.89 4.68 11.85
N LEU A 41 -1.84 5.37 12.50
CA LEU A 41 -2.82 4.75 13.39
C LEU A 41 -3.70 3.70 12.70
N MET A 42 -3.98 3.87 11.40
CA MET A 42 -4.79 2.95 10.59
C MET A 42 -3.96 1.79 10.01
N SER A 43 -2.64 1.91 9.95
CA SER A 43 -1.77 0.95 9.28
C SER A 43 -1.77 -0.42 9.96
N GLY A 44 -1.66 -1.49 9.16
CA GLY A 44 -1.61 -2.87 9.64
C GLY A 44 -2.81 -3.25 10.53
N ASN A 45 -4.02 -2.77 10.23
CA ASN A 45 -5.21 -2.93 11.06
C ASN A 45 -5.01 -2.44 12.51
N GLY A 46 -4.41 -1.26 12.68
CA GLY A 46 -4.11 -0.66 13.98
C GLY A 46 -2.90 -1.22 14.70
N ARG A 47 -2.08 -2.07 14.03
CA ARG A 47 -0.87 -2.68 14.61
C ARG A 47 0.42 -2.05 14.14
N CYS A 48 0.42 -1.28 13.05
CA CYS A 48 1.57 -0.65 12.41
C CYS A 48 2.68 -1.66 12.04
N ASN A 49 2.53 -2.32 10.90
CA ASN A 49 3.65 -3.03 10.28
C ASN A 49 4.60 -1.99 9.67
N PHE A 50 5.67 -1.63 10.39
CA PHE A 50 6.51 -0.49 10.06
C PHE A 50 7.78 -0.83 9.27
N TYR A 51 8.11 -2.14 9.14
CA TYR A 51 9.27 -2.62 8.41
C TYR A 51 9.10 -4.09 8.02
N ASN A 52 9.87 -4.55 7.04
CA ASN A 52 9.91 -5.95 6.58
C ASN A 52 11.38 -6.39 6.42
N ASP A 53 11.70 -7.66 6.65
CA ASP A 53 13.04 -8.21 6.39
C ASP A 53 13.31 -8.39 4.90
N ASP A 54 12.26 -8.72 4.10
CA ASP A 54 12.37 -8.80 2.65
C ASP A 54 12.35 -7.39 2.04
N GLN A 55 13.52 -6.82 1.84
CA GLN A 55 13.71 -5.51 1.21
C GLN A 55 14.07 -5.64 -0.28
N ASN A 56 13.57 -6.69 -0.94
CA ASN A 56 13.76 -6.87 -2.37
C ASN A 56 13.09 -5.71 -3.12
N ILE A 57 13.83 -5.14 -4.09
CA ILE A 57 13.34 -4.02 -4.92
C ILE A 57 12.05 -4.36 -5.66
N ASN A 58 11.83 -5.61 -6.03
CA ASN A 58 10.62 -6.06 -6.70
C ASN A 58 9.33 -5.91 -5.85
N ARG A 59 9.47 -5.57 -4.57
CA ARG A 59 8.35 -5.23 -3.68
C ARG A 59 7.95 -3.77 -3.74
N TYR A 60 8.73 -2.94 -4.45
CA TYR A 60 8.49 -1.51 -4.61
C TYR A 60 8.30 -1.18 -6.09
N HIS A 61 7.44 -0.24 -6.37
CA HIS A 61 7.02 0.10 -7.72
C HIS A 61 7.10 1.60 -7.95
N SER A 62 7.53 2.00 -9.15
CA SER A 62 7.57 3.36 -9.68
C SER A 62 7.65 3.28 -11.20
N GLU A 63 7.27 4.34 -11.90
CA GLU A 63 7.56 4.48 -13.34
C GLU A 63 9.04 4.84 -13.59
N SER A 64 9.75 5.37 -12.58
CA SER A 64 11.16 5.74 -12.70
C SER A 64 12.10 4.61 -12.27
N THR A 65 13.17 4.40 -13.04
CA THR A 65 14.24 3.44 -12.72
C THR A 65 15.10 3.86 -11.52
N LYS A 66 15.02 5.13 -11.07
CA LYS A 66 15.72 5.62 -9.87
C LYS A 66 15.33 4.87 -8.59
N ILE A 67 14.17 4.20 -8.59
CA ILE A 67 13.74 3.38 -7.46
C ILE A 67 14.74 2.27 -7.12
N ASN A 68 15.51 1.76 -8.09
CA ASN A 68 16.36 0.58 -7.94
C ASN A 68 17.43 0.70 -6.83
N ASP A 69 17.98 1.90 -6.62
CA ASP A 69 19.01 2.14 -5.62
C ASP A 69 18.48 2.71 -4.29
N LEU A 70 17.19 3.05 -4.27
CA LEU A 70 16.59 3.75 -3.14
C LEU A 70 16.62 2.94 -1.84
N PHE A 71 16.30 1.63 -1.92
CA PHE A 71 16.07 0.78 -0.74
C PHE A 71 17.31 0.05 -0.23
N LEU A 72 18.49 0.28 -0.80
CA LEU A 72 19.74 -0.33 -0.33
C LEU A 72 20.02 -0.05 1.16
N ASP A 73 19.62 1.13 1.64
CA ASP A 73 19.81 1.59 3.02
C ASP A 73 18.57 1.46 3.91
N SER A 74 17.58 0.67 3.53
CA SER A 74 16.29 0.53 4.25
C SER A 74 16.43 0.17 5.72
N LYS A 75 17.51 -0.54 6.10
CA LYS A 75 17.83 -0.89 7.49
C LYS A 75 17.93 0.35 8.40
N ARG A 76 18.26 1.52 7.87
CA ARG A 76 18.29 2.79 8.62
C ARG A 76 16.97 3.09 9.31
N VAL A 77 15.85 2.69 8.71
CA VAL A 77 14.51 2.85 9.31
C VAL A 77 14.41 2.05 10.60
N LEU A 78 14.85 0.79 10.58
CA LEU A 78 14.83 -0.06 11.76
C LEU A 78 15.78 0.47 12.85
N ASP A 79 16.97 0.91 12.46
CA ASP A 79 17.96 1.46 13.40
C ASP A 79 17.47 2.77 14.02
N PHE A 80 16.76 3.61 13.28
CA PHE A 80 16.14 4.82 13.82
C PHE A 80 15.16 4.50 14.96
N PHE A 81 14.23 3.56 14.75
CA PHE A 81 13.28 3.16 15.79
C PHE A 81 13.95 2.47 16.99
N LYS A 82 15.01 1.67 16.76
CA LYS A 82 15.82 1.10 17.84
C LYS A 82 16.46 2.18 18.71
N ASN A 83 17.03 3.22 18.08
CA ASN A 83 17.65 4.34 18.77
C ASN A 83 16.65 5.15 19.61
N LEU A 84 15.38 5.22 19.17
CA LEU A 84 14.29 5.79 19.98
C LEU A 84 13.78 4.85 21.08
N GLY A 85 14.37 3.66 21.23
CA GLY A 85 14.00 2.68 22.26
C GLY A 85 12.76 1.86 21.95
N VAL A 86 12.23 1.93 20.72
CA VAL A 86 11.08 1.13 20.30
C VAL A 86 11.43 -0.35 20.33
N LYS A 87 10.65 -1.12 21.08
CA LYS A 87 10.71 -2.58 21.07
C LYS A 87 9.71 -3.13 20.08
N TYR A 88 10.08 -4.20 19.39
CA TYR A 88 9.27 -4.79 18.33
C TYR A 88 9.25 -6.32 18.40
N THR A 89 8.30 -6.91 17.71
CA THR A 89 8.21 -8.35 17.44
C THR A 89 8.27 -8.58 15.94
N VAL A 90 8.83 -9.71 15.52
CA VAL A 90 8.91 -10.11 14.11
C VAL A 90 8.06 -11.35 13.90
N LYS A 91 7.19 -11.33 12.89
CA LYS A 91 6.35 -12.47 12.49
C LYS A 91 6.45 -12.62 10.98
N ASN A 92 7.01 -13.70 10.50
CA ASN A 92 7.19 -13.98 9.08
C ASN A 92 7.88 -12.82 8.32
N GLY A 93 8.90 -12.21 8.93
CA GLY A 93 9.60 -11.05 8.35
C GLY A 93 8.93 -9.70 8.59
N TYR A 94 7.68 -9.64 9.06
CA TYR A 94 6.95 -8.39 9.35
C TYR A 94 7.26 -7.87 10.75
N TYR A 95 7.59 -6.57 10.85
CA TYR A 95 7.94 -5.89 12.11
C TYR A 95 6.76 -5.10 12.65
N TYR A 96 6.37 -5.42 13.87
CA TYR A 96 5.32 -4.72 14.62
C TYR A 96 5.88 -4.18 15.93
N PRO A 97 5.42 -3.03 16.46
CA PRO A 97 5.77 -2.63 17.82
C PRO A 97 5.37 -3.75 18.80
N TYR A 98 6.18 -3.96 19.85
CA TYR A 98 5.95 -5.06 20.80
C TYR A 98 4.57 -5.00 21.48
N SER A 99 4.03 -3.79 21.64
CA SER A 99 2.66 -3.55 22.14
C SER A 99 1.57 -4.06 21.17
N ASN A 100 1.93 -4.34 19.91
CA ASN A 100 1.02 -4.65 18.82
C ASN A 100 -0.04 -3.56 18.56
N LYS A 101 0.33 -2.28 18.83
CA LYS A 101 -0.52 -1.09 18.67
C LYS A 101 0.20 0.00 17.87
N SER A 102 -0.46 0.53 16.86
CA SER A 102 0.07 1.61 16.01
C SER A 102 0.36 2.91 16.78
N GLU A 103 -0.40 3.15 17.86
CA GLU A 103 -0.20 4.28 18.76
C GLU A 103 1.22 4.32 19.34
N THR A 104 1.88 3.16 19.52
CA THR A 104 3.25 3.12 20.04
C THR A 104 4.21 3.83 19.10
N ILE A 105 4.13 3.56 17.81
CA ILE A 105 4.98 4.23 16.80
C ILE A 105 4.61 5.71 16.71
N ASN A 106 3.31 6.01 16.58
CA ASN A 106 2.83 7.39 16.43
C ASN A 106 3.21 8.27 17.62
N ASN A 107 2.89 7.84 18.84
CA ASN A 107 3.17 8.59 20.05
C ASN A 107 4.68 8.73 20.32
N THR A 108 5.49 7.71 19.96
CA THR A 108 6.95 7.84 20.06
C THR A 108 7.44 8.98 19.17
N LEU A 109 7.03 9.05 17.93
CA LEU A 109 7.44 10.13 17.02
C LEU A 109 7.00 11.50 17.51
N ILE A 110 5.75 11.66 17.95
CA ILE A 110 5.20 12.92 18.46
C ILE A 110 5.96 13.38 19.72
N ASN A 111 6.08 12.49 20.70
CA ASN A 111 6.74 12.82 21.96
C ASN A 111 8.21 13.21 21.77
N GLU A 112 8.90 12.57 20.81
CA GLU A 112 10.27 12.93 20.49
C GLU A 112 10.37 14.29 19.77
N CYS A 113 9.36 14.65 18.92
CA CYS A 113 9.26 16.00 18.35
C CYS A 113 9.13 17.05 19.47
N GLU A 114 8.23 16.83 20.42
CA GLU A 114 8.03 17.73 21.57
C GLU A 114 9.30 17.90 22.40
N LYS A 115 10.01 16.80 22.73
CA LYS A 115 11.27 16.83 23.48
C LYS A 115 12.38 17.61 22.78
N LYS A 116 12.40 17.56 21.44
CA LYS A 116 13.37 18.32 20.64
C LYS A 116 12.93 19.78 20.36
N GLY A 117 11.79 20.23 20.89
CA GLY A 117 11.27 21.56 20.67
C GLY A 117 10.85 21.81 19.22
N ILE A 118 10.39 20.77 18.51
CA ILE A 118 9.80 20.90 17.19
C ILE A 118 8.35 21.31 17.36
N GLU A 119 7.96 22.42 16.74
CA GLU A 119 6.59 22.91 16.77
C GLU A 119 5.72 22.09 15.81
N ILE A 120 4.57 21.58 16.29
CA ILE A 120 3.55 20.92 15.47
C ILE A 120 2.29 21.78 15.51
N LYS A 121 2.00 22.50 14.42
CA LYS A 121 0.77 23.28 14.25
C LYS A 121 -0.30 22.41 13.64
N CYS A 122 -1.19 21.89 14.48
CA CYS A 122 -2.38 21.16 14.05
C CYS A 122 -3.49 22.13 13.63
N ASP A 123 -4.52 21.60 12.97
CA ASP A 123 -5.66 22.36 12.42
C ASP A 123 -5.20 23.51 11.48
N TYR A 124 -4.06 23.29 10.80
CA TYR A 124 -3.47 24.25 9.88
C TYR A 124 -3.38 23.66 8.46
N GLU A 125 -4.31 24.05 7.61
CA GLU A 125 -4.34 23.63 6.21
C GLU A 125 -3.50 24.58 5.35
N VAL A 126 -2.54 24.01 4.61
CA VAL A 126 -1.73 24.77 3.65
C VAL A 126 -2.45 24.79 2.31
N THR A 127 -2.92 25.93 1.87
CA THR A 127 -3.69 26.09 0.62
C THR A 127 -2.89 26.75 -0.50
N SER A 128 -1.77 27.41 -0.18
CA SER A 128 -0.91 28.02 -1.18
C SER A 128 0.56 28.00 -0.77
N ILE A 129 1.42 27.84 -1.74
CA ILE A 129 2.87 27.89 -1.58
C ILE A 129 3.43 28.73 -2.73
N LYS A 130 4.27 29.71 -2.40
CA LYS A 130 5.01 30.52 -3.37
C LYS A 130 6.49 30.47 -3.03
N LYS A 131 7.35 30.56 -4.03
CA LYS A 131 8.77 30.81 -3.82
C LYS A 131 9.09 32.22 -4.27
N GLU A 132 9.53 33.06 -3.35
CA GLU A 132 9.94 34.42 -3.59
C GLU A 132 11.40 34.57 -3.16
N ASP A 133 12.26 34.88 -4.12
CA ASP A 133 13.71 34.86 -3.95
C ASP A 133 14.19 33.51 -3.41
N ASP A 134 14.81 33.47 -2.25
CA ASP A 134 15.33 32.28 -1.60
C ASP A 134 14.40 31.70 -0.50
N LYS A 135 13.14 32.21 -0.40
CA LYS A 135 12.20 31.80 0.64
C LYS A 135 10.93 31.20 0.09
N PHE A 136 10.34 30.30 0.87
CA PHE A 136 9.00 29.78 0.63
C PHE A 136 8.01 30.55 1.51
N ILE A 137 6.92 31.03 0.88
CA ILE A 137 5.81 31.72 1.54
C ILE A 137 4.60 30.77 1.53
N ILE A 138 4.17 30.37 2.70
CA ILE A 138 3.06 29.46 2.91
C ILE A 138 1.83 30.24 3.38
N ASN A 139 0.71 30.11 2.68
CA ASN A 139 -0.56 30.83 2.95
C ASN A 139 -0.41 32.34 3.09
N ASP A 140 0.58 32.94 2.42
CA ASP A 140 0.92 34.38 2.53
C ASP A 140 1.28 34.84 3.97
N GLU A 141 1.61 33.91 4.92
CA GLU A 141 1.87 34.28 6.32
C GLU A 141 3.10 33.62 6.95
N ILE A 142 3.46 32.38 6.56
CA ILE A 142 4.60 31.66 7.13
C ILE A 142 5.76 31.63 6.13
N GLU A 143 6.92 32.09 6.57
CA GLU A 143 8.15 32.06 5.76
C GLU A 143 9.07 30.92 6.22
N GLY A 144 9.65 30.19 5.24
CA GLY A 144 10.66 29.18 5.45
C GLY A 144 11.81 29.26 4.46
N ASP A 145 13.01 28.88 4.89
CA ASP A 145 14.20 28.79 4.03
C ASP A 145 14.23 27.43 3.30
N ILE A 146 13.69 26.39 3.94
CA ILE A 146 13.58 25.04 3.43
C ILE A 146 12.13 24.57 3.57
N LEU A 147 11.59 23.98 2.50
CA LEU A 147 10.24 23.43 2.48
C LEU A 147 10.27 21.93 2.21
N VAL A 148 9.55 21.16 3.02
CA VAL A 148 9.35 19.72 2.84
C VAL A 148 7.86 19.43 2.64
N LEU A 149 7.48 18.84 1.51
CA LEU A 149 6.13 18.37 1.26
C LEU A 149 6.02 16.89 1.60
N SER A 150 5.19 16.58 2.57
CA SER A 150 4.95 15.24 3.13
C SER A 150 3.46 14.97 3.40
N THR A 151 2.60 15.55 2.56
CA THR A 151 1.14 15.53 2.68
C THR A 151 0.52 14.14 2.53
N GLY A 152 1.31 13.18 2.01
CA GLY A 152 0.82 11.85 1.68
C GLY A 152 -0.07 11.84 0.44
N SER A 153 -0.81 10.76 0.25
CA SER A 153 -1.66 10.51 -0.91
C SER A 153 -3.15 10.55 -0.57
N MET A 154 -3.99 10.24 -1.56
CA MET A 154 -5.44 10.20 -1.44
C MET A 154 -5.96 8.94 -0.74
N SER A 155 -5.18 7.87 -0.63
CA SER A 155 -5.65 6.56 -0.13
C SER A 155 -5.95 6.54 1.37
N GLY A 156 -7.01 5.82 1.72
CA GLY A 156 -7.41 5.55 3.11
C GLY A 156 -7.95 6.77 3.87
N ILE A 157 -8.20 7.89 3.23
CA ILE A 157 -8.71 9.13 3.83
C ILE A 157 -9.82 9.69 2.94
N ASN A 158 -10.86 10.27 3.57
CA ASN A 158 -11.96 10.92 2.86
C ASN A 158 -11.51 12.28 2.31
N TYR A 159 -10.68 12.29 1.28
CA TYR A 159 -10.35 13.49 0.55
C TYR A 159 -11.08 13.49 -0.78
N ASP A 160 -11.80 14.58 -1.02
CA ASP A 160 -12.54 14.77 -2.26
C ASP A 160 -11.68 15.44 -3.34
N ASN A 161 -10.39 15.74 -3.04
CA ASN A 161 -9.48 16.45 -3.95
C ASN A 161 -8.04 15.91 -3.90
N PHE A 162 -7.25 16.28 -4.90
CA PHE A 162 -5.82 15.97 -5.05
C PHE A 162 -4.91 16.88 -4.21
N TYR A 163 -5.34 17.33 -3.06
CA TYR A 163 -4.74 18.36 -2.23
C TYR A 163 -3.20 18.40 -2.21
N GLY A 164 -2.53 17.25 -1.93
CA GLY A 164 -1.07 17.21 -1.89
C GLY A 164 -0.42 17.47 -3.25
N TYR A 165 -1.06 17.01 -4.32
CA TYR A 165 -0.57 17.21 -5.70
C TYR A 165 -0.84 18.63 -6.19
N GLU A 166 -1.96 19.25 -5.81
CA GLU A 166 -2.28 20.65 -6.14
C GLU A 166 -1.24 21.64 -5.59
N LEU A 167 -0.65 21.32 -4.43
CA LEU A 167 0.46 22.12 -3.89
C LEU A 167 1.72 22.08 -4.76
N LEU A 168 1.90 21.04 -5.58
CA LEU A 168 3.00 20.90 -6.52
C LEU A 168 2.77 21.64 -7.84
N ASP A 169 1.53 22.00 -8.18
CA ASP A 169 1.18 22.62 -9.46
C ASP A 169 1.92 23.95 -9.68
N SER A 170 2.15 24.71 -8.59
CA SER A 170 2.90 25.99 -8.66
C SER A 170 4.35 25.84 -9.10
N PHE A 171 4.90 24.62 -9.05
CA PHE A 171 6.30 24.34 -9.41
C PHE A 171 6.43 23.66 -10.78
N ASN A 172 5.33 23.38 -11.48
CA ASN A 172 5.30 22.77 -12.82
C ASN A 172 6.10 21.45 -12.90
N LEU A 173 5.87 20.56 -11.93
CA LEU A 173 6.55 19.27 -11.81
C LEU A 173 5.74 18.15 -12.48
N ASN A 174 6.42 17.12 -12.95
CA ASN A 174 5.79 15.98 -13.59
C ASN A 174 5.15 15.03 -12.55
N ILE A 175 3.83 14.92 -12.58
CA ILE A 175 3.05 14.02 -11.73
C ILE A 175 2.61 12.81 -12.56
N VAL A 176 3.08 11.62 -12.19
CA VAL A 176 2.53 10.36 -12.70
C VAL A 176 1.10 10.24 -12.17
N ARG A 177 0.14 9.94 -13.05
CA ARG A 177 -1.28 9.90 -12.69
C ARG A 177 -1.54 9.05 -11.47
N PRO A 178 -2.07 9.60 -10.37
CA PRO A 178 -2.39 8.83 -9.18
C PRO A 178 -3.58 7.90 -9.42
N LEU A 179 -3.42 6.63 -9.04
CA LEU A 179 -4.46 5.59 -9.09
C LEU A 179 -4.48 4.82 -7.76
N PRO A 180 -5.63 4.21 -7.36
CA PRO A 180 -5.66 3.34 -6.19
C PRO A 180 -4.73 2.14 -6.34
N SER A 181 -4.00 1.79 -5.28
CA SER A 181 -3.21 0.55 -5.19
C SER A 181 -3.50 -0.17 -3.87
N LEU A 182 -3.25 -1.46 -3.80
CA LEU A 182 -3.66 -2.33 -2.70
C LEU A 182 -5.16 -2.17 -2.40
N THR A 183 -5.97 -2.33 -3.44
CA THR A 183 -7.42 -2.15 -3.38
C THR A 183 -8.18 -3.44 -3.67
N LYS A 184 -9.47 -3.39 -3.48
CA LYS A 184 -10.41 -4.51 -3.71
C LYS A 184 -10.86 -4.51 -5.17
N LEU A 185 -11.07 -5.68 -5.73
CA LEU A 185 -11.46 -5.85 -7.12
C LEU A 185 -12.94 -6.20 -7.22
N VAL A 186 -13.64 -5.52 -8.13
CA VAL A 186 -15.03 -5.78 -8.47
C VAL A 186 -15.07 -6.69 -9.68
N CYS A 187 -15.76 -7.80 -9.58
CA CYS A 187 -15.81 -8.82 -10.61
C CYS A 187 -17.23 -8.99 -11.16
N ASP A 188 -17.33 -9.52 -12.38
CA ASP A 188 -18.61 -9.88 -13.00
C ASP A 188 -19.08 -11.26 -12.53
N GLY A 189 -20.31 -11.35 -12.04
CA GLY A 189 -20.93 -12.61 -11.60
C GLY A 189 -22.16 -12.40 -10.73
N SER A 190 -23.05 -13.39 -10.74
CA SER A 190 -24.33 -13.34 -9.99
C SER A 190 -24.31 -14.15 -8.67
N PHE A 191 -23.18 -14.80 -8.36
CA PHE A 191 -23.07 -15.77 -7.24
C PHE A 191 -22.38 -15.18 -6.00
N PHE A 192 -21.88 -13.97 -6.03
CA PHE A 192 -21.06 -13.38 -4.98
C PHE A 192 -21.73 -13.34 -3.59
N ASN A 193 -23.03 -13.10 -3.52
CA ASN A 193 -23.78 -13.13 -2.25
C ASN A 193 -23.74 -14.51 -1.57
N LYS A 194 -23.53 -15.59 -2.35
CA LYS A 194 -23.52 -16.96 -1.82
C LYS A 194 -22.25 -17.30 -1.07
N TRP A 195 -21.11 -16.68 -1.43
CA TRP A 195 -19.81 -16.92 -0.82
C TRP A 195 -19.28 -15.75 0.03
N ASN A 196 -20.07 -14.67 0.16
CA ASN A 196 -19.65 -13.47 0.85
C ASN A 196 -19.19 -13.74 2.29
N GLY A 197 -18.02 -13.19 2.64
CA GLY A 197 -17.41 -13.28 3.96
C GLY A 197 -16.44 -14.45 4.15
N ILE A 198 -16.31 -15.36 3.18
CA ILE A 198 -15.37 -16.48 3.27
C ILE A 198 -13.94 -15.96 3.14
N ARG A 199 -13.07 -16.45 4.03
CA ARG A 199 -11.62 -16.30 3.97
C ARG A 199 -10.99 -17.66 3.78
N THR A 200 -10.10 -17.77 2.81
CA THR A 200 -9.37 -19.01 2.55
C THR A 200 -7.99 -18.69 1.98
N LYS A 201 -7.07 -19.65 2.07
CA LYS A 201 -5.78 -19.60 1.36
C LYS A 201 -6.04 -19.85 -0.13
N ALA A 202 -5.35 -19.12 -1.00
CA ALA A 202 -5.42 -19.34 -2.44
C ALA A 202 -4.18 -18.79 -3.13
N VAL A 203 -3.92 -19.28 -4.34
CA VAL A 203 -3.05 -18.59 -5.30
C VAL A 203 -3.93 -17.86 -6.30
N VAL A 204 -3.68 -16.56 -6.48
CA VAL A 204 -4.43 -15.71 -7.40
C VAL A 204 -3.49 -15.23 -8.49
N THR A 205 -3.81 -15.57 -9.73
CA THR A 205 -3.05 -15.19 -10.91
C THR A 205 -3.85 -14.18 -11.73
N SER A 206 -3.26 -13.04 -12.06
CA SER A 206 -3.87 -11.98 -12.88
C SER A 206 -3.44 -12.07 -14.34
N PHE A 207 -4.37 -11.69 -15.24
CA PHE A 207 -4.18 -11.76 -16.69
C PHE A 207 -4.69 -10.48 -17.38
N ASN A 208 -4.01 -10.10 -18.47
CA ASN A 208 -4.54 -9.24 -19.52
C ASN A 208 -4.84 -10.12 -20.73
N ASN A 209 -6.12 -10.42 -20.97
CA ASN A 209 -6.54 -11.49 -21.89
C ASN A 209 -5.87 -12.84 -21.47
N ASP A 210 -4.99 -13.39 -22.32
CA ASP A 210 -4.26 -14.64 -22.06
C ASP A 210 -2.83 -14.43 -21.52
N GLU A 211 -2.37 -13.18 -21.39
CA GLU A 211 -1.05 -12.83 -20.91
C GLU A 211 -1.05 -12.81 -19.36
N LEU A 212 -0.21 -13.63 -18.76
CA LEU A 212 0.01 -13.64 -17.31
C LEU A 212 0.74 -12.37 -16.90
N ILE A 213 0.19 -11.66 -15.90
CA ILE A 213 0.78 -10.43 -15.36
C ILE A 213 1.50 -10.72 -14.04
N LYS A 214 0.78 -11.22 -13.04
CA LYS A 214 1.32 -11.46 -11.70
C LYS A 214 0.59 -12.61 -11.02
N GLU A 215 1.31 -13.34 -10.19
CA GLU A 215 0.78 -14.40 -9.34
C GLU A 215 1.14 -14.13 -7.88
N GLU A 216 0.17 -14.30 -6.99
CA GLU A 216 0.34 -14.07 -5.55
C GLU A 216 -0.38 -15.14 -4.75
N GLU A 217 0.33 -15.72 -3.77
CA GLU A 217 -0.21 -16.64 -2.77
C GLU A 217 -0.58 -15.88 -1.50
N GLY A 218 -1.71 -16.24 -0.89
CA GLY A 218 -2.09 -15.67 0.40
C GLY A 218 -3.56 -15.86 0.76
N GLU A 219 -4.00 -15.15 1.79
CA GLU A 219 -5.40 -15.14 2.18
C GLU A 219 -6.22 -14.30 1.18
N ILE A 220 -7.23 -14.92 0.58
CA ILE A 220 -8.28 -14.25 -0.19
C ILE A 220 -9.53 -14.09 0.67
N LEU A 221 -10.21 -12.96 0.55
CA LEU A 221 -11.54 -12.69 1.08
C LEU A 221 -12.53 -12.60 -0.07
N LEU A 222 -13.48 -13.52 -0.12
CA LEU A 222 -14.58 -13.54 -1.06
C LEU A 222 -15.66 -12.55 -0.57
N THR A 223 -16.11 -11.65 -1.43
CA THR A 223 -17.05 -10.56 -1.09
C THR A 223 -18.31 -10.62 -1.94
N ASP A 224 -19.29 -9.79 -1.62
CA ASP A 224 -20.56 -9.67 -2.36
C ASP A 224 -20.44 -8.93 -3.70
N TYR A 225 -19.24 -8.41 -4.03
CA TYR A 225 -18.93 -7.70 -5.29
C TYR A 225 -17.74 -8.28 -6.07
N GLY A 226 -17.05 -9.26 -5.54
CA GLY A 226 -15.84 -9.82 -6.12
C GLY A 226 -14.87 -10.35 -5.08
N ILE A 227 -13.62 -9.84 -5.07
CA ILE A 227 -12.54 -10.38 -4.24
C ILE A 227 -11.73 -9.29 -3.54
N SER A 228 -11.12 -9.68 -2.40
CA SER A 228 -10.24 -8.87 -1.56
C SER A 228 -9.22 -9.78 -0.86
N GLY A 229 -8.39 -9.25 0.03
CA GLY A 229 -7.38 -10.02 0.76
C GLY A 229 -5.97 -9.69 0.30
N ILE A 230 -4.96 -10.21 1.01
CA ILE A 230 -3.56 -9.79 0.81
C ILE A 230 -3.06 -10.13 -0.60
N CYS A 231 -3.32 -11.34 -1.10
CA CYS A 231 -2.93 -11.72 -2.46
C CYS A 231 -3.64 -10.88 -3.53
N VAL A 232 -4.91 -10.50 -3.30
CA VAL A 232 -5.65 -9.61 -4.21
C VAL A 232 -5.10 -8.19 -4.19
N PHE A 233 -4.72 -7.68 -3.02
CA PHE A 233 -4.12 -6.35 -2.91
C PHE A 233 -2.83 -6.26 -3.74
N ASN A 234 -1.96 -7.25 -3.64
CA ASN A 234 -0.68 -7.24 -4.36
C ASN A 234 -0.82 -7.33 -5.89
N ILE A 235 -1.86 -7.98 -6.42
CA ILE A 235 -2.13 -8.00 -7.87
C ILE A 235 -2.95 -6.79 -8.34
N SER A 236 -3.62 -6.08 -7.43
CA SER A 236 -4.57 -5.02 -7.79
C SER A 236 -3.91 -3.84 -8.49
N ARG A 237 -2.64 -3.54 -8.18
CA ARG A 237 -1.89 -2.45 -8.80
C ARG A 237 -1.93 -2.54 -10.34
N ASP A 238 -1.52 -3.67 -10.86
CA ASP A 238 -1.43 -3.87 -12.31
C ASP A 238 -2.81 -3.96 -12.95
N ILE A 239 -3.78 -4.58 -12.27
CA ILE A 239 -5.17 -4.65 -12.72
C ILE A 239 -5.80 -3.26 -12.81
N VAL A 240 -5.60 -2.41 -11.81
CA VAL A 240 -6.12 -1.03 -11.82
C VAL A 240 -5.56 -0.25 -13.01
N LYS A 241 -4.24 -0.38 -13.28
CA LYS A 241 -3.60 0.25 -14.43
C LYS A 241 -4.16 -0.26 -15.77
N LEU A 242 -4.37 -1.57 -15.89
CA LEU A 242 -5.00 -2.14 -17.10
C LEU A 242 -6.40 -1.58 -17.32
N LEU A 243 -7.24 -1.53 -16.29
CA LEU A 243 -8.61 -1.02 -16.40
C LEU A 243 -8.63 0.49 -16.69
N ASP A 244 -7.74 1.27 -16.09
CA ASP A 244 -7.57 2.70 -16.37
C ASP A 244 -7.15 2.96 -17.82
N ASP A 245 -6.31 2.09 -18.39
CA ASP A 245 -5.93 2.09 -19.81
C ASP A 245 -7.06 1.58 -20.74
N GLY A 246 -8.23 1.20 -20.23
CA GLY A 246 -9.33 0.63 -21.01
C GLY A 246 -9.10 -0.80 -21.51
N LYS A 247 -8.14 -1.53 -20.90
CA LYS A 247 -7.83 -2.92 -21.22
C LYS A 247 -8.66 -3.90 -20.38
N ASN A 248 -8.74 -5.15 -20.82
CA ASN A 248 -9.41 -6.21 -20.07
C ASN A 248 -8.48 -6.75 -18.97
N ALA A 249 -9.10 -7.15 -17.85
CA ALA A 249 -8.41 -7.85 -16.79
C ALA A 249 -9.24 -9.03 -16.28
N SER A 250 -8.57 -10.14 -15.99
CA SER A 250 -9.18 -11.31 -15.35
C SER A 250 -8.24 -11.91 -14.30
N VAL A 251 -8.82 -12.73 -13.43
CA VAL A 251 -8.06 -13.49 -12.45
C VAL A 251 -8.46 -14.95 -12.48
N LYS A 252 -7.51 -15.85 -12.24
CA LYS A 252 -7.72 -17.26 -11.96
C LYS A 252 -7.32 -17.56 -10.54
N ILE A 253 -8.18 -18.29 -9.81
CA ILE A 253 -7.98 -18.60 -8.40
C ILE A 253 -7.78 -20.09 -8.26
N ASN A 254 -6.65 -20.50 -7.68
CA ASN A 254 -6.39 -21.84 -7.21
C ASN A 254 -6.69 -21.90 -5.71
N PHE A 255 -7.75 -22.62 -5.33
CA PHE A 255 -8.17 -22.79 -3.94
C PHE A 255 -7.51 -23.95 -3.22
N LEU A 256 -6.81 -24.83 -3.95
CA LEU A 256 -6.29 -26.12 -3.45
C LEU A 256 -4.85 -26.39 -3.89
N GLU A 257 -3.97 -25.37 -3.72
CA GLU A 257 -2.55 -25.51 -4.09
C GLU A 257 -1.84 -26.67 -3.40
N ASP A 258 -2.19 -26.92 -2.13
CA ASP A 258 -1.54 -27.91 -1.29
C ASP A 258 -1.96 -29.37 -1.64
N PHE A 259 -2.94 -29.57 -2.53
CA PHE A 259 -3.50 -30.89 -2.83
C PHE A 259 -3.57 -31.15 -4.33
N SER A 260 -3.18 -32.34 -4.75
CA SER A 260 -3.52 -32.84 -6.10
C SER A 260 -4.93 -33.41 -6.15
N ILE A 261 -5.51 -33.45 -7.36
CA ILE A 261 -6.86 -33.98 -7.55
C ILE A 261 -6.94 -35.48 -7.15
N ASP A 262 -5.88 -36.24 -7.39
CA ASP A 262 -5.80 -37.67 -7.08
C ASP A 262 -5.72 -37.91 -5.57
N GLU A 263 -5.01 -37.02 -4.83
CA GLU A 263 -4.98 -37.07 -3.36
C GLU A 263 -6.34 -36.77 -2.73
N LEU A 264 -7.05 -35.76 -3.29
CA LEU A 264 -8.35 -35.34 -2.79
C LEU A 264 -9.40 -36.43 -2.94
N PHE A 265 -9.45 -37.07 -4.10
CA PHE A 265 -10.53 -38.02 -4.46
C PHE A 265 -10.15 -39.49 -4.37
N ASN A 266 -9.05 -39.82 -3.70
CA ASN A 266 -8.68 -41.20 -3.37
C ASN A 266 -9.49 -41.74 -2.16
N ASN A 267 -10.80 -41.74 -2.29
CA ASN A 267 -11.73 -42.16 -1.24
C ASN A 267 -13.11 -42.55 -1.83
N ASP A 268 -13.96 -43.15 -1.04
CA ASP A 268 -15.30 -43.61 -1.44
C ASP A 268 -16.42 -42.57 -1.26
N LEU A 269 -16.07 -41.32 -0.97
CA LEU A 269 -17.03 -40.25 -0.73
C LEU A 269 -17.52 -39.60 -2.03
N THR A 270 -18.61 -38.88 -1.94
CA THR A 270 -19.08 -38.03 -3.01
C THR A 270 -18.16 -36.81 -3.15
N ILE A 271 -18.23 -36.13 -4.30
CA ILE A 271 -17.45 -34.91 -4.57
C ILE A 271 -17.71 -33.86 -3.50
N LYS A 272 -18.98 -33.60 -3.16
CA LYS A 272 -19.33 -32.59 -2.15
C LYS A 272 -18.81 -33.00 -0.77
N GLU A 273 -19.01 -34.25 -0.34
CA GLU A 273 -18.49 -34.71 0.97
C GLU A 273 -16.97 -34.63 1.08
N THR A 274 -16.25 -34.81 -0.03
CA THR A 274 -14.79 -34.67 -0.06
C THR A 274 -14.39 -33.20 0.05
N LEU A 275 -15.00 -32.33 -0.74
CA LEU A 275 -14.66 -30.92 -0.79
C LEU A 275 -15.05 -30.17 0.49
N ASP A 276 -16.18 -30.49 1.12
CA ASP A 276 -16.62 -29.89 2.40
C ASP A 276 -15.65 -30.19 3.57
N ARG A 277 -14.66 -31.08 3.38
CA ARG A 277 -13.60 -31.36 4.37
C ARG A 277 -12.37 -30.46 4.21
N VAL A 278 -12.25 -29.76 3.09
CA VAL A 278 -11.07 -28.93 2.77
C VAL A 278 -11.43 -27.49 2.45
N LEU A 279 -12.67 -27.20 2.04
CA LEU A 279 -13.16 -25.87 1.70
C LEU A 279 -14.46 -25.56 2.48
N ASP A 280 -14.77 -24.25 2.59
CA ASP A 280 -16.06 -23.81 3.12
C ASP A 280 -17.23 -24.33 2.24
N GLU A 281 -18.29 -24.84 2.86
CA GLU A 281 -19.45 -25.44 2.18
C GLU A 281 -20.08 -24.49 1.14
N LYS A 282 -20.17 -23.19 1.45
CA LYS A 282 -20.73 -22.20 0.51
C LYS A 282 -19.84 -22.01 -0.71
N LEU A 283 -18.51 -22.06 -0.53
CA LEU A 283 -17.57 -22.00 -1.65
C LEU A 283 -17.69 -23.24 -2.52
N VAL A 284 -17.77 -24.43 -1.92
CA VAL A 284 -18.00 -25.69 -2.62
C VAL A 284 -19.27 -25.62 -3.48
N ASP A 285 -20.37 -25.15 -2.91
CA ASP A 285 -21.64 -25.01 -3.64
C ASP A 285 -21.53 -24.03 -4.82
N VAL A 286 -20.81 -22.91 -4.67
CA VAL A 286 -20.56 -21.95 -5.75
C VAL A 286 -19.72 -22.60 -6.86
N ILE A 287 -18.63 -23.29 -6.53
CA ILE A 287 -17.77 -23.97 -7.50
C ILE A 287 -18.57 -25.01 -8.29
N LEU A 288 -19.24 -25.92 -7.61
CA LEU A 288 -20.01 -26.99 -8.25
C LEU A 288 -21.11 -26.45 -9.17
N ASN A 289 -21.82 -25.41 -8.71
CA ASN A 289 -22.88 -24.80 -9.51
C ASN A 289 -22.34 -24.07 -10.76
N LYS A 290 -21.27 -23.25 -10.59
CA LYS A 290 -20.68 -22.48 -11.70
C LYS A 290 -20.12 -23.38 -12.80
N TYR A 291 -19.52 -24.50 -12.41
CA TYR A 291 -18.87 -25.44 -13.34
C TYR A 291 -19.74 -26.67 -13.69
N HIS A 292 -21.03 -26.65 -13.30
CA HIS A 292 -22.02 -27.67 -13.64
C HIS A 292 -21.61 -29.08 -13.24
N VAL A 293 -21.00 -29.24 -12.05
CA VAL A 293 -20.61 -30.56 -11.50
C VAL A 293 -21.61 -31.02 -10.44
N LEU A 294 -22.07 -32.27 -10.57
CA LEU A 294 -23.01 -32.86 -9.61
C LEU A 294 -22.25 -33.34 -8.37
N GLY A 295 -22.43 -32.65 -7.24
CA GLY A 295 -21.72 -32.95 -5.98
C GLY A 295 -22.08 -34.29 -5.32
N ASN A 296 -23.21 -34.90 -5.68
CA ASN A 296 -23.65 -36.20 -5.17
C ASN A 296 -23.06 -37.44 -5.90
N LYS A 297 -22.26 -37.20 -6.95
CA LYS A 297 -21.49 -38.26 -7.62
C LYS A 297 -20.16 -38.51 -6.91
N LYS A 298 -19.60 -39.71 -7.09
CA LYS A 298 -18.18 -40.00 -6.81
C LYS A 298 -17.32 -39.51 -7.97
N TYR A 299 -16.04 -39.22 -7.74
CA TYR A 299 -15.12 -38.72 -8.76
C TYR A 299 -14.96 -39.68 -9.95
N GLU A 300 -14.99 -40.98 -9.68
CA GLU A 300 -14.88 -42.04 -10.71
C GLU A 300 -16.11 -42.08 -11.64
N GLU A 301 -17.27 -41.64 -11.18
CA GLU A 301 -18.51 -41.59 -11.94
C GLU A 301 -18.61 -40.42 -12.91
N LEU A 302 -17.65 -39.46 -12.79
CA LEU A 302 -17.58 -38.31 -13.69
C LEU A 302 -17.01 -38.69 -15.06
N ASN A 303 -17.61 -38.19 -16.11
CA ASN A 303 -17.02 -38.21 -17.43
C ASN A 303 -15.83 -37.22 -17.53
N ASN A 304 -15.09 -37.24 -18.66
CA ASN A 304 -13.90 -36.40 -18.84
C ASN A 304 -14.21 -34.91 -18.82
N GLU A 305 -15.35 -34.48 -19.33
CA GLU A 305 -15.78 -33.08 -19.30
C GLU A 305 -16.08 -32.61 -17.89
N GLU A 306 -16.86 -33.39 -17.13
CA GLU A 306 -17.17 -33.12 -15.72
C GLU A 306 -15.89 -33.06 -14.86
N LYS A 307 -14.92 -33.96 -15.12
CA LYS A 307 -13.60 -33.93 -14.45
C LYS A 307 -12.80 -32.68 -14.77
N ASN A 308 -12.78 -32.23 -16.03
CA ASN A 308 -12.13 -31.00 -16.43
C ASN A 308 -12.82 -29.78 -15.81
N ASN A 309 -14.15 -29.74 -15.80
CA ASN A 309 -14.91 -28.67 -15.17
C ASN A 309 -14.63 -28.56 -13.67
N LEU A 310 -14.59 -29.71 -12.96
CA LEU A 310 -14.24 -29.76 -11.54
C LEU A 310 -12.81 -29.24 -11.32
N ARG A 311 -11.86 -29.68 -12.15
CA ARG A 311 -10.45 -29.22 -12.09
C ARG A 311 -10.34 -27.71 -12.30
N HIS A 312 -11.04 -27.16 -13.28
CA HIS A 312 -11.09 -25.71 -13.52
C HIS A 312 -11.68 -24.95 -12.32
N GLY A 313 -12.78 -25.47 -11.74
CA GLY A 313 -13.40 -24.84 -10.58
C GLY A 313 -12.52 -24.82 -9.33
N LEU A 314 -11.64 -25.81 -9.15
CA LEU A 314 -10.78 -25.92 -7.96
C LEU A 314 -9.43 -25.21 -8.12
N TYR A 315 -8.81 -25.30 -9.32
CA TYR A 315 -7.43 -24.86 -9.53
C TYR A 315 -7.30 -23.65 -10.46
N ALA A 316 -8.37 -23.26 -11.15
CA ALA A 316 -8.36 -22.14 -12.08
C ALA A 316 -9.74 -21.44 -12.15
N PHE A 317 -10.34 -21.16 -10.99
CA PHE A 317 -11.64 -20.49 -10.90
C PHE A 317 -11.53 -19.08 -11.48
N GLU A 318 -12.21 -18.83 -12.59
CA GLU A 318 -12.04 -17.63 -13.38
C GLU A 318 -13.06 -16.54 -13.03
N LEU A 319 -12.57 -15.30 -12.90
CA LEU A 319 -13.36 -14.08 -12.70
C LEU A 319 -12.88 -13.00 -13.68
N ASN A 320 -13.81 -12.36 -14.37
CA ASN A 320 -13.52 -11.12 -15.09
C ASN A 320 -13.56 -9.95 -14.09
N VAL A 321 -12.53 -9.13 -14.07
CA VAL A 321 -12.49 -7.92 -13.26
C VAL A 321 -13.05 -6.78 -14.09
N VAL A 322 -14.10 -6.14 -13.59
CA VAL A 322 -14.83 -5.09 -14.31
C VAL A 322 -14.61 -3.71 -13.72
N ASP A 323 -14.17 -3.64 -12.44
CA ASP A 323 -13.93 -2.38 -11.74
C ASP A 323 -13.06 -2.63 -10.50
N TYR A 324 -12.71 -1.58 -9.80
CA TYR A 324 -11.98 -1.60 -8.53
C TYR A 324 -12.56 -0.60 -7.54
N LYS A 325 -12.28 -0.78 -6.25
CA LYS A 325 -12.72 0.19 -5.24
C LYS A 325 -11.79 1.41 -5.23
N ASP A 326 -12.40 2.55 -4.96
CA ASP A 326 -11.79 3.89 -4.98
C ASP A 326 -10.68 4.10 -3.93
N PHE A 327 -10.11 5.30 -3.90
CA PHE A 327 -9.08 5.72 -2.95
C PHE A 327 -9.49 5.58 -1.47
N LYS A 328 -10.78 5.72 -1.13
CA LYS A 328 -11.28 5.52 0.25
C LYS A 328 -11.10 4.10 0.72
N SER A 329 -11.13 3.16 -0.21
CA SER A 329 -11.03 1.72 0.05
C SER A 329 -9.64 1.15 -0.19
N SER A 330 -8.74 1.88 -0.86
CA SER A 330 -7.36 1.48 -1.10
C SER A 330 -6.47 1.74 0.12
N GLN A 331 -5.40 0.96 0.26
CA GLN A 331 -4.43 1.18 1.32
C GLN A 331 -3.40 2.24 0.94
N VAL A 332 -3.01 2.29 -0.34
CA VAL A 332 -2.00 3.20 -0.88
C VAL A 332 -2.40 3.69 -2.27
N THR A 333 -1.66 4.67 -2.77
CA THR A 333 -1.77 5.22 -4.12
C THR A 333 -0.53 4.84 -4.92
N GLN A 334 -0.69 4.34 -6.14
CA GLN A 334 0.35 4.28 -7.16
C GLN A 334 0.39 5.59 -7.93
N GLY A 335 1.55 5.94 -8.50
CA GLY A 335 1.77 7.26 -9.09
C GLY A 335 2.05 8.33 -8.04
N GLY A 336 2.21 9.57 -8.48
CA GLY A 336 2.62 10.70 -7.66
C GLY A 336 3.72 11.51 -8.33
N LEU A 337 4.47 12.32 -7.56
CA LEU A 337 5.59 13.08 -8.12
C LEU A 337 6.66 12.13 -8.66
N SER A 338 6.99 12.28 -9.96
CA SER A 338 8.02 11.47 -10.61
C SER A 338 9.36 11.60 -9.89
N LEU A 339 10.02 10.47 -9.62
CA LEU A 339 11.36 10.48 -9.04
C LEU A 339 12.40 11.17 -9.95
N ASP A 340 12.12 11.31 -11.25
CA ASP A 340 13.01 11.99 -12.19
C ASP A 340 13.10 13.49 -11.95
N GLU A 341 12.11 14.08 -11.26
CA GLU A 341 12.12 15.47 -10.81
C GLU A 341 13.08 15.72 -9.62
N LEU A 342 13.60 14.66 -8.98
CA LEU A 342 14.31 14.73 -7.71
C LEU A 342 15.77 14.29 -7.85
N ASN A 343 16.62 14.83 -6.97
CA ASN A 343 17.94 14.26 -6.71
C ASN A 343 17.88 13.11 -5.70
N ASP A 344 19.03 12.51 -5.39
CA ASP A 344 19.14 11.33 -4.50
C ASP A 344 18.71 11.60 -3.04
N ASN A 345 18.60 12.87 -2.66
CA ASN A 345 18.13 13.33 -1.35
C ASN A 345 16.69 13.86 -1.37
N PHE A 346 15.93 13.55 -2.42
CA PHE A 346 14.54 13.99 -2.59
C PHE A 346 14.33 15.52 -2.65
N GLU A 347 15.38 16.28 -2.94
CA GLU A 347 15.26 17.69 -3.29
C GLU A 347 14.85 17.82 -4.76
N VAL A 348 13.95 18.74 -5.05
CA VAL A 348 13.47 19.01 -6.42
C VAL A 348 14.57 19.67 -7.23
N ASN A 349 14.97 19.05 -8.35
CA ASN A 349 16.09 19.50 -9.20
C ASN A 349 15.93 20.95 -9.68
N SER A 350 14.70 21.35 -10.01
CA SER A 350 14.40 22.69 -10.54
C SER A 350 14.14 23.75 -9.46
N VAL A 351 13.95 23.34 -8.18
CA VAL A 351 13.55 24.23 -7.09
C VAL A 351 14.43 23.97 -5.86
N PRO A 352 15.57 24.65 -5.72
CA PRO A 352 16.47 24.48 -4.57
C PRO A 352 15.74 24.64 -3.22
N ASN A 353 16.11 23.83 -2.23
CA ASN A 353 15.53 23.76 -0.89
C ASN A 353 14.05 23.31 -0.82
N LEU A 354 13.47 22.82 -1.92
CA LEU A 354 12.18 22.13 -1.91
C LEU A 354 12.43 20.61 -1.88
N PHE A 355 11.92 19.93 -0.87
CA PHE A 355 11.97 18.47 -0.73
C PHE A 355 10.57 17.88 -0.81
N VAL A 356 10.44 16.72 -1.45
CA VAL A 356 9.17 15.97 -1.50
C VAL A 356 9.44 14.54 -1.04
N ILE A 357 8.66 14.07 -0.06
CA ILE A 357 8.90 12.78 0.62
C ILE A 357 7.60 12.00 0.88
N GLY A 358 7.76 10.72 1.12
CA GLY A 358 6.66 9.83 1.49
C GLY A 358 5.74 9.50 0.32
N GLU A 359 4.49 9.25 0.61
CA GLU A 359 3.49 8.72 -0.34
C GLU A 359 2.99 9.78 -1.37
N LEU A 360 3.54 10.99 -1.34
CA LEU A 360 3.33 11.99 -2.39
C LEU A 360 4.18 11.69 -3.63
N LEU A 361 5.21 10.85 -3.48
CA LEU A 361 6.10 10.39 -4.54
C LEU A 361 5.45 9.26 -5.35
N ASP A 362 5.89 9.09 -6.60
CA ASP A 362 5.61 7.90 -7.40
C ASP A 362 6.38 6.70 -6.86
N ILE A 363 6.01 6.27 -5.64
CA ILE A 363 6.52 5.07 -4.98
C ILE A 363 5.38 4.39 -4.24
N ASP A 364 5.01 3.20 -4.66
CA ASP A 364 4.15 2.30 -3.90
C ASP A 364 4.81 0.93 -3.68
N GLY A 365 4.43 0.25 -2.64
CA GLY A 365 4.98 -1.06 -2.29
C GLY A 365 3.88 -2.09 -2.06
N ASP A 366 4.24 -3.36 -2.18
CA ASP A 366 3.36 -4.49 -1.86
C ASP A 366 2.80 -4.38 -0.43
N CYS A 367 1.78 -5.18 -0.13
CA CYS A 367 1.25 -5.29 1.23
C CYS A 367 2.29 -5.94 2.15
N GLY A 368 2.66 -5.26 3.27
CA GLY A 368 3.64 -5.89 4.17
C GLY A 368 4.67 -4.98 4.84
N GLY A 369 4.39 -3.70 5.04
CA GLY A 369 5.30 -2.75 5.71
C GLY A 369 6.16 -1.94 4.76
N TYR A 370 6.15 -2.24 3.47
CA TYR A 370 6.96 -1.58 2.45
C TYR A 370 6.63 -0.09 2.31
N ASN A 371 5.35 0.27 2.31
CA ASN A 371 4.91 1.67 2.16
C ASN A 371 5.33 2.56 3.34
N LEU A 372 5.28 2.05 4.58
CA LEU A 372 5.81 2.78 5.73
C LEU A 372 7.35 2.83 5.70
N THR A 373 8.02 1.75 5.30
CA THR A 373 9.48 1.76 5.10
C THR A 373 9.89 2.83 4.08
N SER A 374 9.19 2.91 2.93
CA SER A 374 9.42 3.93 1.91
C SER A 374 9.23 5.35 2.47
N ALA A 375 8.12 5.59 3.16
CA ALA A 375 7.83 6.90 3.75
C ALA A 375 8.91 7.33 4.76
N PHE A 376 9.39 6.42 5.59
CA PHE A 376 10.44 6.69 6.57
C PHE A 376 11.81 6.85 5.91
N LEU A 377 12.15 6.03 4.93
CA LEU A 377 13.46 6.07 4.28
C LEU A 377 13.65 7.35 3.46
N THR A 378 12.63 7.77 2.70
CA THR A 378 12.66 9.04 1.95
C THR A 378 12.84 10.23 2.90
N ALA A 379 12.20 10.20 4.07
CA ALA A 379 12.36 11.20 5.11
C ALA A 379 13.79 11.25 5.69
N LEU A 380 14.40 10.09 5.96
CA LEU A 380 15.77 10.01 6.46
C LEU A 380 16.78 10.56 5.44
N LYS A 381 16.64 10.21 4.17
CA LYS A 381 17.53 10.70 3.10
C LYS A 381 17.40 12.23 2.91
N ALA A 382 16.17 12.75 2.84
CA ALA A 382 15.95 14.20 2.74
C ALA A 382 16.53 14.95 3.94
N SER A 383 16.31 14.43 5.15
CA SER A 383 16.77 15.08 6.36
C SER A 383 18.29 15.07 6.51
N ASP A 384 19.01 14.11 5.92
CA ASP A 384 20.49 14.15 5.90
C ASP A 384 21.00 15.37 5.15
N LYS A 385 20.40 15.68 4.00
CA LYS A 385 20.74 16.88 3.24
C LYS A 385 20.31 18.17 3.95
N ILE A 386 19.13 18.20 4.54
CA ILE A 386 18.60 19.36 5.29
C ILE A 386 19.51 19.75 6.47
N LYS A 387 20.19 18.80 7.11
CA LYS A 387 21.14 19.10 8.19
C LYS A 387 22.41 19.85 7.73
N GLU A 388 22.75 19.71 6.45
CA GLU A 388 23.94 20.34 5.85
C GLU A 388 23.67 21.77 5.40
N LEU A 389 22.37 22.15 5.21
CA LEU A 389 21.92 23.47 4.79
C LEU A 389 21.67 24.38 5.99
#